data_f27d4df13feeda1c01061ce553869d59
#
_entry.id   f27d4df13feeda1c01061ce553869d59
#
_cell.length_a   1.000
_cell.length_b   1.000
_cell.length_c   1.000
_cell.angle_alpha   90.00
_cell.angle_beta   90.00
_cell.angle_gamma   90.00
#
_symmetry.space_group_name_H-M   'P 1'
#
loop_
_entity.id
_entity.type
_entity.pdbx_description
1 polymer ?
#
loop_
_entity_poly.entity_id
_entity_poly.type
_entity_poly.pdbx_seq_one_letter_code
_entity_poly.pdbx_strand_id
1 'polypeptide(L)'
;MYTYNILIVEDDKQIADAIEIYMKNQNYGVFKAYNGQLAIEIFEKEVIHLIIMDVMMPVMDGFTAIMKIRQSSTVPIIVLSAKSEDMDKIAGLNIGADDYVTKPFNPMELIARVNSNLRRYVNFSMKKE
;
A
#
# COMPACT_ATOMS: atom_id res chain seq x y z
N MET A 1 -5.34 -19.70 7.19
CA MET A 1 -6.00 -18.87 6.19
C MET A 1 -5.92 -17.40 6.58
N TYR A 2 -5.59 -16.55 5.64
CA TYR A 2 -5.51 -15.10 5.90
C TYR A 2 -6.84 -14.45 5.49
N THR A 3 -7.36 -13.58 6.36
CA THR A 3 -8.60 -12.85 6.10
C THR A 3 -8.40 -11.75 5.06
N TYR A 4 -7.28 -11.02 5.15
CA TYR A 4 -6.99 -9.91 4.25
C TYR A 4 -5.58 -10.03 3.69
N ASN A 5 -5.41 -9.57 2.45
CA ASN A 5 -4.14 -9.60 1.74
C ASN A 5 -3.61 -8.18 1.55
N ILE A 6 -2.34 -8.01 1.87
CA ILE A 6 -1.62 -6.75 1.73
C ILE A 6 -0.65 -6.88 0.55
N LEU A 7 -0.68 -5.93 -0.36
CA LEU A 7 0.31 -5.83 -1.43
C LEU A 7 1.35 -4.79 -1.03
N ILE A 8 2.59 -5.22 -0.93
CA ILE A 8 3.73 -4.35 -0.59
C ILE A 8 4.47 -4.04 -1.88
N VAL A 9 4.54 -2.76 -2.24
CA VAL A 9 5.22 -2.30 -3.46
C VAL A 9 6.41 -1.46 -3.03
N GLU A 10 7.60 -2.04 -3.10
CA GLU A 10 8.82 -1.44 -2.60
C GLU A 10 10.00 -2.08 -3.33
N ASP A 11 10.87 -1.27 -3.95
CA ASP A 11 12.02 -1.80 -4.69
C ASP A 11 13.19 -2.20 -3.79
N ASP A 12 13.28 -1.64 -2.59
CA ASP A 12 14.29 -2.06 -1.61
C ASP A 12 13.82 -3.34 -0.93
N LYS A 13 14.51 -4.44 -1.22
CA LYS A 13 14.10 -5.76 -0.73
C LYS A 13 14.16 -5.86 0.79
N GLN A 14 15.12 -5.20 1.42
CA GLN A 14 15.23 -5.24 2.88
C GLN A 14 14.02 -4.56 3.53
N ILE A 15 13.61 -3.42 2.98
CA ILE A 15 12.42 -2.72 3.48
C ILE A 15 11.17 -3.56 3.22
N ALA A 16 11.03 -4.11 2.02
CA ALA A 16 9.88 -4.95 1.68
C ALA A 16 9.78 -6.16 2.61
N ASP A 17 10.91 -6.81 2.88
CA ASP A 17 10.94 -7.99 3.76
C ASP A 17 10.58 -7.63 5.20
N ALA A 18 11.05 -6.47 5.69
CA ALA A 18 10.69 -6.01 7.02
C ALA A 18 9.20 -5.76 7.14
N ILE A 19 8.62 -5.08 6.15
CA ILE A 19 7.17 -4.81 6.15
C ILE A 19 6.39 -6.11 6.10
N GLU A 20 6.86 -7.08 5.31
CA GLU A 20 6.24 -8.39 5.24
C GLU A 20 6.15 -9.06 6.61
N ILE A 21 7.24 -9.00 7.38
CA ILE A 21 7.26 -9.57 8.72
C ILE A 21 6.20 -8.90 9.60
N TYR A 22 6.12 -7.57 9.56
CA TYR A 22 5.14 -6.83 10.36
C TYR A 22 3.71 -7.21 9.99
N MET A 23 3.44 -7.35 8.69
CA MET A 23 2.09 -7.68 8.23
C MET A 23 1.71 -9.13 8.57
N LYS A 24 2.64 -10.05 8.42
CA LYS A 24 2.39 -11.46 8.78
C LYS A 24 2.15 -11.62 10.26
N ASN A 25 2.81 -10.83 11.09
CA ASN A 25 2.57 -10.84 12.54
C ASN A 25 1.17 -10.35 12.89
N GLN A 26 0.53 -9.58 12.01
CA GLN A 26 -0.86 -9.17 12.17
C GLN A 26 -1.82 -10.15 11.52
N ASN A 27 -1.32 -11.30 11.08
CA ASN A 27 -2.10 -12.36 10.46
C ASN A 27 -2.68 -11.96 9.10
N TYR A 28 -1.97 -11.13 8.35
CA TYR A 28 -2.33 -10.77 6.98
C TYR A 28 -1.57 -11.63 5.98
N GLY A 29 -2.20 -11.92 4.84
CA GLY A 29 -1.49 -12.46 3.69
C GLY A 29 -0.69 -11.35 3.02
N VAL A 30 0.42 -11.69 2.37
CA VAL A 30 1.34 -10.71 1.80
C VAL A 30 1.73 -11.10 0.39
N PHE A 31 1.63 -10.13 -0.51
CA PHE A 31 2.23 -10.18 -1.85
C PHE A 31 3.24 -9.05 -1.94
N LYS A 32 4.35 -9.28 -2.65
CA LYS A 32 5.39 -8.26 -2.81
C LYS A 32 5.61 -7.97 -4.30
N ALA A 33 5.73 -6.71 -4.63
CA ALA A 33 6.09 -6.24 -5.97
C ALA A 33 7.24 -5.25 -5.82
N TYR A 34 8.24 -5.37 -6.68
CA TYR A 34 9.44 -4.54 -6.59
C TYR A 34 9.41 -3.35 -7.56
N ASN A 35 8.31 -3.16 -8.27
CA ASN A 35 8.06 -1.98 -9.10
C ASN A 35 6.55 -1.86 -9.35
N GLY A 36 6.17 -0.70 -9.93
CA GLY A 36 4.76 -0.41 -10.16
C GLY A 36 4.09 -1.32 -11.19
N GLN A 37 4.84 -1.76 -12.20
CA GLN A 37 4.28 -2.64 -13.22
C GLN A 37 3.91 -3.99 -12.63
N LEU A 38 4.79 -4.59 -11.82
CA LEU A 38 4.50 -5.84 -11.12
C LEU A 38 3.32 -5.66 -10.15
N ALA A 39 3.23 -4.50 -9.51
CA ALA A 39 2.12 -4.21 -8.60
C ALA A 39 0.79 -4.28 -9.34
N ILE A 40 0.70 -3.67 -10.52
CA ILE A 40 -0.50 -3.71 -11.33
C ILE A 40 -0.85 -5.16 -11.70
N GLU A 41 0.13 -5.94 -12.14
CA GLU A 41 -0.08 -7.33 -12.54
C GLU A 41 -0.61 -8.17 -11.38
N ILE A 42 -0.02 -8.02 -10.20
CA ILE A 42 -0.48 -8.75 -9.02
C ILE A 42 -1.88 -8.29 -8.62
N PHE A 43 -2.12 -6.99 -8.65
CA PHE A 43 -3.41 -6.44 -8.28
C PHE A 43 -4.53 -6.97 -9.18
N GLU A 44 -4.24 -7.17 -10.46
CA GLU A 44 -5.24 -7.70 -11.40
C GLU A 44 -5.51 -9.19 -11.21
N LYS A 45 -4.55 -9.93 -10.68
CA LYS A 45 -4.67 -11.39 -10.52
C LYS A 45 -5.13 -11.84 -9.15
N GLU A 46 -4.75 -11.10 -8.12
CA GLU A 46 -4.97 -11.53 -6.73
C GLU A 46 -5.98 -10.63 -6.04
N VAL A 47 -6.62 -11.16 -5.01
CA VAL A 47 -7.54 -10.37 -4.19
C VAL A 47 -6.71 -9.58 -3.19
N ILE A 48 -6.65 -8.27 -3.34
CA ILE A 48 -5.85 -7.36 -2.51
C ILE A 48 -6.79 -6.44 -1.74
N HIS A 49 -6.55 -6.29 -0.45
CA HIS A 49 -7.41 -5.48 0.42
C HIS A 49 -6.77 -4.17 0.85
N LEU A 50 -5.45 -4.05 0.71
CA LEU A 50 -4.73 -2.81 1.01
C LEU A 50 -3.38 -2.85 0.31
N ILE A 51 -2.91 -1.69 -0.15
CA ILE A 51 -1.62 -1.56 -0.81
C ILE A 51 -0.73 -0.60 -0.01
N ILE A 52 0.51 -1.01 0.24
CA ILE A 52 1.56 -0.14 0.76
C ILE A 52 2.47 0.16 -0.43
N MET A 53 2.55 1.44 -0.82
CA MET A 53 3.15 1.85 -2.10
C MET A 53 4.27 2.85 -1.90
N ASP A 54 5.51 2.43 -2.23
CA ASP A 54 6.61 3.38 -2.35
C ASP A 54 6.43 4.18 -3.64
N VAL A 55 6.58 5.50 -3.56
CA VAL A 55 6.37 6.35 -4.74
C VAL A 55 7.62 6.53 -5.58
N MET A 56 8.80 6.29 -5.02
CA MET A 56 10.07 6.47 -5.74
C MET A 56 10.65 5.11 -6.16
N MET A 57 10.23 4.64 -7.33
CA MET A 57 10.66 3.33 -7.83
C MET A 57 11.04 3.40 -9.30
N PRO A 58 11.92 2.49 -9.78
CA PRO A 58 12.22 2.38 -11.21
C PRO A 58 11.05 1.74 -11.99
N VAL A 59 11.13 1.79 -13.29
CA VAL A 59 10.19 1.21 -14.27
C VAL A 59 8.87 1.97 -14.29
N MET A 60 8.09 1.89 -13.22
CA MET A 60 6.85 2.65 -13.06
C MET A 60 6.81 3.16 -11.63
N ASP A 61 6.76 4.47 -11.46
CA ASP A 61 6.70 5.05 -10.12
C ASP A 61 5.35 4.79 -9.44
N GLY A 62 5.33 5.02 -8.13
CA GLY A 62 4.14 4.74 -7.35
C GLY A 62 2.95 5.61 -7.72
N PHE A 63 3.18 6.86 -8.12
CA PHE A 63 2.08 7.74 -8.50
C PHE A 63 1.35 7.23 -9.75
N THR A 64 2.12 6.79 -10.76
CA THR A 64 1.54 6.22 -11.97
C THR A 64 0.76 4.95 -11.65
N ALA A 65 1.30 4.10 -10.77
CA ALA A 65 0.62 2.88 -10.36
C ALA A 65 -0.69 3.20 -9.64
N ILE A 66 -0.69 4.18 -8.74
CA ILE A 66 -1.90 4.60 -8.02
C ILE A 66 -2.97 5.08 -9.00
N MET A 67 -2.59 5.92 -9.95
CA MET A 67 -3.53 6.42 -10.95
C MET A 67 -4.19 5.28 -11.72
N LYS A 68 -3.41 4.28 -12.11
CA LYS A 68 -3.95 3.13 -12.85
C LYS A 68 -4.89 2.30 -11.98
N ILE A 69 -4.53 2.05 -10.73
CA ILE A 69 -5.37 1.29 -9.80
C ILE A 69 -6.68 2.02 -9.54
N ARG A 70 -6.63 3.34 -9.39
CA ARG A 70 -7.82 4.15 -9.11
C ARG A 70 -8.81 4.21 -10.26
N GLN A 71 -8.41 3.83 -11.47
CA GLN A 71 -9.36 3.73 -12.58
C GLN A 71 -10.42 2.66 -12.35
N SER A 72 -10.13 1.66 -11.52
CA SER A 72 -11.04 0.53 -11.34
C SER A 72 -11.26 0.11 -9.88
N SER A 73 -10.63 0.77 -8.90
CA SER A 73 -10.70 0.29 -7.52
C SER A 73 -10.59 1.41 -6.50
N THR A 74 -11.27 1.22 -5.36
CA THR A 74 -11.17 2.10 -4.20
C THR A 74 -10.36 1.45 -3.07
N VAL A 75 -9.56 0.43 -3.41
CA VAL A 75 -8.71 -0.24 -2.42
C VAL A 75 -7.86 0.78 -1.65
N PRO A 76 -7.73 0.64 -0.32
CA PRO A 76 -6.91 1.59 0.43
C PRO A 76 -5.45 1.53 0.01
N ILE A 77 -4.83 2.69 -0.15
CA ILE A 77 -3.43 2.82 -0.52
C ILE A 77 -2.73 3.72 0.48
N ILE A 78 -1.68 3.18 1.10
CA ILE A 78 -0.80 3.94 2.00
C ILE A 78 0.49 4.19 1.25
N VAL A 79 0.84 5.46 1.08
CA VAL A 79 2.07 5.85 0.39
C VAL A 79 3.25 5.85 1.37
N LEU A 80 4.38 5.26 0.95
CA LEU A 80 5.66 5.41 1.64
C LEU A 80 6.46 6.50 0.94
N SER A 81 6.95 7.49 1.68
CA SER A 81 7.73 8.56 1.09
C SER A 81 8.88 8.96 2.01
N ALA A 82 9.95 9.52 1.42
CA ALA A 82 11.07 10.04 2.19
C ALA A 82 10.61 11.24 3.02
N LYS A 83 11.24 11.43 4.18
CA LYS A 83 10.84 12.49 5.10
C LYS A 83 10.93 13.88 4.50
N SER A 84 11.88 14.07 3.58
CA SER A 84 12.08 15.36 2.91
C SER A 84 11.16 15.59 1.72
N GLU A 85 10.28 14.64 1.40
CA GLU A 85 9.48 14.65 0.17
C GLU A 85 8.04 15.05 0.47
N ASP A 86 7.82 16.24 1.03
CA ASP A 86 6.47 16.71 1.33
C ASP A 86 5.60 16.83 0.08
N MET A 87 6.21 17.18 -1.05
CA MET A 87 5.47 17.25 -2.31
C MET A 87 4.94 15.90 -2.74
N ASP A 88 5.67 14.82 -2.45
CA ASP A 88 5.21 13.47 -2.76
C ASP A 88 3.96 13.11 -1.97
N LYS A 89 3.87 13.54 -0.71
CA LYS A 89 2.68 13.32 0.12
C LYS A 89 1.47 14.02 -0.47
N ILE A 90 1.64 15.27 -0.86
CA ILE A 90 0.55 16.07 -1.44
C ILE A 90 0.10 15.45 -2.76
N ALA A 91 1.05 15.09 -3.62
CA ALA A 91 0.73 14.49 -4.91
C ALA A 91 0.00 13.15 -4.71
N GLY A 92 0.47 12.32 -3.77
CA GLY A 92 -0.17 11.03 -3.50
C GLY A 92 -1.61 11.18 -3.04
N LEU A 93 -1.88 12.12 -2.14
CA LEU A 93 -3.23 12.36 -1.67
C LEU A 93 -4.13 12.89 -2.78
N ASN A 94 -3.60 13.77 -3.63
CA ASN A 94 -4.36 14.34 -4.75
C ASN A 94 -4.75 13.30 -5.79
N ILE A 95 -3.94 12.27 -6.00
CA ILE A 95 -4.25 11.23 -6.99
C ILE A 95 -4.96 10.02 -6.38
N GLY A 96 -5.24 10.05 -5.08
CA GLY A 96 -6.11 9.06 -4.49
C GLY A 96 -5.51 8.14 -3.42
N ALA A 97 -4.34 8.46 -2.88
CA ALA A 97 -3.83 7.74 -1.72
C ALA A 97 -4.69 8.07 -0.49
N ASP A 98 -4.88 7.09 0.38
CA ASP A 98 -5.71 7.27 1.58
C ASP A 98 -4.90 7.74 2.77
N ASP A 99 -3.60 7.47 2.77
CA ASP A 99 -2.74 7.77 3.90
C ASP A 99 -1.30 7.77 3.43
N TYR A 100 -0.40 8.22 4.28
CA TYR A 100 1.03 8.17 3.98
C TYR A 100 1.83 7.92 5.25
N VAL A 101 3.03 7.36 5.06
CA VAL A 101 3.97 7.10 6.14
C VAL A 101 5.35 7.52 5.64
N THR A 102 6.10 8.28 6.44
CA THR A 102 7.43 8.73 6.05
C THR A 102 8.49 7.70 6.41
N LYS A 103 9.49 7.59 5.53
CA LYS A 103 10.70 6.79 5.80
C LYS A 103 11.74 7.64 6.51
N PRO A 104 12.46 7.10 7.48
CA PRO A 104 12.28 5.78 8.08
C PRO A 104 11.02 5.76 8.93
N PHE A 105 10.24 4.69 8.82
CA PHE A 105 8.96 4.61 9.50
C PHE A 105 9.08 3.85 10.83
N ASN A 106 8.17 4.20 11.73
CA ASN A 106 7.98 3.45 12.97
C ASN A 106 7.08 2.25 12.65
N PRO A 107 7.53 1.00 12.91
CA PRO A 107 6.70 -0.17 12.62
C PRO A 107 5.31 -0.14 13.27
N MET A 108 5.24 0.36 14.50
CA MET A 108 3.95 0.44 15.20
C MET A 108 3.00 1.43 14.53
N GLU A 109 3.54 2.54 14.02
CA GLU A 109 2.73 3.51 13.27
C GLU A 109 2.21 2.90 11.97
N LEU A 110 3.08 2.20 11.24
CA LEU A 110 2.67 1.57 9.98
C LEU A 110 1.56 0.55 10.24
N ILE A 111 1.73 -0.31 11.24
CA ILE A 111 0.73 -1.31 11.60
C ILE A 111 -0.60 -0.64 11.96
N ALA A 112 -0.56 0.41 12.77
CA ALA A 112 -1.77 1.11 13.19
C ALA A 112 -2.52 1.71 12.00
N ARG A 113 -1.79 2.30 11.04
CA ARG A 113 -2.41 2.89 9.85
C ARG A 113 -2.99 1.83 8.92
N VAL A 114 -2.30 0.70 8.76
CA VAL A 114 -2.82 -0.43 7.98
C VAL A 114 -4.13 -0.92 8.59
N ASN A 115 -4.13 -1.18 9.90
CA ASN A 115 -5.32 -1.68 10.58
C ASN A 115 -6.48 -0.69 10.50
N SER A 116 -6.22 0.59 10.66
CA SER A 116 -7.23 1.64 10.59
C SER A 116 -7.84 1.74 9.19
N ASN A 117 -7.00 1.75 8.16
CA ASN A 117 -7.46 1.85 6.78
C ASN A 117 -8.26 0.62 6.35
N LEU A 118 -7.80 -0.57 6.75
CA LEU A 118 -8.52 -1.82 6.46
C LEU A 118 -9.89 -1.83 7.12
N ARG A 119 -9.95 -1.44 8.39
CA ARG A 119 -11.21 -1.44 9.14
C ARG A 119 -12.24 -0.54 8.47
N ARG A 120 -11.83 0.66 8.05
CA ARG A 120 -12.74 1.59 7.37
C ARG A 120 -13.21 1.02 6.04
N TYR A 121 -12.29 0.45 5.27
CA TYR A 121 -12.61 -0.11 3.96
C TYR A 121 -13.60 -1.26 4.07
N VAL A 122 -13.33 -2.20 4.97
CA VAL A 122 -14.19 -3.37 5.16
C VAL A 122 -15.56 -2.95 5.67
N ASN A 123 -15.61 -2.09 6.68
CA ASN A 123 -16.89 -1.62 7.23
C ASN A 123 -17.71 -0.87 6.18
N PHE A 124 -17.07 -0.03 5.39
CA PHE A 124 -17.75 0.70 4.35
C PHE A 124 -18.32 -0.25 3.27
N SER A 125 -17.52 -1.23 2.85
CA SER A 125 -17.94 -2.21 1.86
C SER A 125 -19.11 -3.06 2.37
N MET A 126 -19.07 -3.46 3.63
CA MET A 126 -20.16 -4.24 4.23
C MET A 126 -21.46 -3.45 4.33
N LYS A 127 -21.36 -2.16 4.58
CA LYS A 127 -22.57 -1.31 4.68
C LYS A 127 -23.28 -1.11 3.36
N LYS A 128 -22.58 -1.32 2.24
CA LYS A 128 -23.17 -1.17 0.91
C LYS A 128 -24.02 -2.36 0.48
N GLU A 129 -23.86 -3.45 1.19
CA GLU A 129 -24.62 -4.66 0.90
C GLU A 129 -25.94 -4.66 1.70
#